data_3d8d587720de1ad93d264b8f0731bd8b
#
_entry.id   3d8d587720de1ad93d264b8f0731bd8b
#
_cell.length_a   1.000
_cell.length_b   1.000
_cell.length_c   1.000
_cell.angle_alpha   90.00
_cell.angle_beta   90.00
_cell.angle_gamma   90.00
#
_symmetry.space_group_name_H-M   'P 1'
#
loop_
_entity.id
_entity.type
_entity.pdbx_description
1 polymer ?
#
loop_
_entity_poly.entity_id
_entity_poly.type
_entity_poly.pdbx_seq_one_letter_code
_entity_poly.pdbx_strand_id
1 'polypeptide(L)'
;LSDMAGYKAGRAGGYPHLFKNTVDMDTPAKMKTLAYYDVVNFAKQITVPVYMTWGFNDNTCPPTTSYIVYNVLNCPKEALITPVNEHWTSEDTEYGHLLWIKKHLK
;
A
#
# COMPACT_ATOMS: atom_id res chain seq x y z
N LEU A 1 -6.18 0.93 -3.58
CA LEU A 1 -6.53 -0.51 -3.45
C LEU A 1 -5.29 -1.33 -3.20
N SER A 2 -5.23 -2.03 -2.08
CA SER A 2 -4.13 -2.91 -1.71
C SER A 2 -4.67 -4.08 -0.89
N ASP A 3 -4.25 -5.30 -1.21
CA ASP A 3 -4.58 -6.54 -0.50
C ASP A 3 -6.10 -6.81 -0.39
N MET A 4 -6.80 -6.74 -1.50
CA MET A 4 -8.25 -7.01 -1.52
C MET A 4 -8.58 -8.44 -1.10
N ALA A 5 -7.76 -9.41 -1.44
CA ALA A 5 -7.92 -10.80 -1.00
C ALA A 5 -7.78 -10.94 0.53
N GLY A 6 -6.81 -10.27 1.11
CA GLY A 6 -6.64 -10.25 2.57
C GLY A 6 -7.72 -9.48 3.29
N TYR A 7 -8.19 -8.38 2.72
CA TYR A 7 -9.31 -7.64 3.28
C TYR A 7 -10.58 -8.53 3.32
N LYS A 8 -10.88 -9.22 2.22
CA LYS A 8 -11.96 -10.22 2.19
C LYS A 8 -11.77 -11.30 3.27
N ALA A 9 -10.55 -11.73 3.50
CA ALA A 9 -10.21 -12.74 4.51
C ALA A 9 -10.17 -12.21 5.97
N GLY A 10 -10.55 -10.95 6.20
CA GLY A 10 -10.67 -10.36 7.53
C GLY A 10 -9.45 -9.58 8.01
N ARG A 11 -8.41 -9.36 7.16
CA ARG A 11 -7.35 -8.41 7.51
C ARG A 11 -7.87 -6.98 7.46
N ALA A 12 -7.20 -6.06 8.17
CA ALA A 12 -7.52 -4.66 8.11
C ALA A 12 -7.33 -4.14 6.67
N GLY A 13 -8.42 -3.73 6.04
CA GLY A 13 -8.45 -3.21 4.68
C GLY A 13 -8.46 -1.70 4.64
N GLY A 14 -7.80 -1.14 3.63
CA GLY A 14 -7.77 0.30 3.38
C GLY A 14 -8.91 0.78 2.50
N TYR A 15 -8.88 2.08 2.24
CA TYR A 15 -9.84 2.74 1.34
C TYR A 15 -9.73 2.21 -0.11
N PRO A 16 -10.84 2.05 -0.82
CA PRO A 16 -12.23 2.17 -0.39
C PRO A 16 -12.69 0.88 0.32
N HIS A 17 -13.28 0.96 1.47
CA HIS A 17 -13.65 -0.18 2.32
C HIS A 17 -14.76 -1.05 1.69
N LEU A 18 -14.46 -1.71 0.58
CA LEU A 18 -15.42 -2.38 -0.31
C LEU A 18 -16.22 -3.51 0.37
N PHE A 19 -15.62 -4.19 1.35
CA PHE A 19 -16.28 -5.31 2.04
C PHE A 19 -16.96 -4.92 3.34
N LYS A 20 -16.85 -3.66 3.76
CA LYS A 20 -17.42 -3.19 5.02
C LYS A 20 -18.89 -2.83 4.92
N ASN A 21 -19.30 -2.24 3.80
CA ASN A 21 -20.64 -1.65 3.63
C ASN A 21 -21.31 -2.00 2.30
N THR A 22 -20.73 -2.88 1.49
CA THR A 22 -21.24 -3.19 0.15
C THR A 22 -21.63 -4.66 0.07
N VAL A 23 -22.91 -4.89 -0.18
CA VAL A 23 -23.44 -6.24 -0.43
C VAL A 23 -22.87 -6.77 -1.74
N ASP A 24 -22.54 -8.04 -1.77
CA ASP A 24 -22.09 -8.76 -2.97
C ASP A 24 -20.77 -8.30 -3.62
N MET A 25 -19.90 -7.61 -2.90
CA MET A 25 -18.58 -7.26 -3.44
C MET A 25 -17.59 -8.45 -3.46
N ASP A 26 -17.91 -9.52 -2.76
CA ASP A 26 -17.04 -10.68 -2.60
C ASP A 26 -17.36 -11.84 -3.58
N THR A 27 -18.20 -11.61 -4.58
CA THR A 27 -18.46 -12.62 -5.60
C THR A 27 -17.19 -12.96 -6.39
N PRO A 28 -17.03 -14.21 -6.89
CA PRO A 28 -15.85 -14.62 -7.64
C PRO A 28 -15.53 -13.70 -8.82
N ALA A 29 -16.54 -13.25 -9.56
CA ALA A 29 -16.36 -12.34 -10.69
C ALA A 29 -15.82 -10.98 -10.27
N LYS A 30 -16.36 -10.38 -9.20
CA LYS A 30 -15.90 -9.08 -8.67
C LYS A 30 -14.49 -9.20 -8.06
N MET A 31 -14.21 -10.28 -7.34
CA MET A 31 -12.86 -10.54 -6.81
C MET A 31 -11.83 -10.70 -7.92
N LYS A 32 -12.18 -11.37 -9.02
CA LYS A 32 -11.32 -11.45 -10.20
C LYS A 32 -11.06 -10.07 -10.80
N THR A 33 -12.07 -9.23 -10.92
CA THR A 33 -11.93 -7.85 -11.38
C THR A 33 -11.05 -7.03 -10.43
N LEU A 34 -11.28 -7.10 -9.13
CA LEU A 34 -10.49 -6.39 -8.13
C LEU A 34 -9.00 -6.74 -8.18
N ALA A 35 -8.65 -7.98 -8.52
CA ALA A 35 -7.27 -8.40 -8.65
C ALA A 35 -6.50 -7.63 -9.75
N TYR A 36 -7.18 -7.12 -10.77
CA TYR A 36 -6.57 -6.25 -11.81
C TYR A 36 -6.28 -4.83 -11.31
N TYR A 37 -6.86 -4.41 -10.21
CA TYR A 37 -6.67 -3.08 -9.63
C TYR A 37 -5.87 -3.12 -8.33
N ASP A 38 -5.61 -4.31 -7.80
CA ASP A 38 -4.87 -4.48 -6.56
C ASP A 38 -3.38 -4.26 -6.78
N VAL A 39 -2.85 -3.20 -6.16
CA VAL A 39 -1.45 -2.79 -6.31
C VAL A 39 -0.47 -3.90 -5.90
N VAL A 40 -0.85 -4.81 -5.01
CA VAL A 40 -0.01 -5.96 -4.60
C VAL A 40 0.39 -6.82 -5.80
N ASN A 41 -0.52 -6.97 -6.78
CA ASN A 41 -0.24 -7.76 -7.98
C ASN A 41 0.72 -7.07 -8.94
N PHE A 42 0.67 -5.73 -9.02
CA PHE A 42 1.61 -4.95 -9.82
C PHE A 42 2.98 -4.85 -9.15
N ALA A 43 3.01 -4.69 -7.83
CA ALA A 43 4.24 -4.56 -7.05
C ALA A 43 5.20 -5.74 -7.26
N LYS A 44 4.68 -6.93 -7.48
CA LYS A 44 5.49 -8.14 -7.76
C LYS A 44 6.33 -8.04 -9.05
N GLN A 45 5.95 -7.15 -9.96
CA GLN A 45 6.59 -6.99 -11.27
C GLN A 45 7.51 -5.77 -11.35
N ILE A 46 7.59 -4.98 -10.29
CA ILE A 46 8.46 -3.81 -10.24
C ILE A 46 9.90 -4.26 -10.10
N THR A 47 10.76 -3.74 -11.00
CA THR A 47 12.20 -4.04 -11.05
C THR A 47 13.09 -2.85 -10.75
N VAL A 48 12.52 -1.65 -10.73
CA VAL A 48 13.24 -0.40 -10.42
C VAL A 48 13.25 -0.16 -8.91
N PRO A 49 14.21 0.63 -8.38
CA PRO A 49 14.22 0.99 -6.97
C PRO A 49 12.91 1.65 -6.52
N VAL A 50 12.45 1.29 -5.34
CA VAL A 50 11.21 1.80 -4.75
C VAL A 50 11.48 2.39 -3.37
N TYR A 51 10.90 3.55 -3.12
CA TYR A 51 10.82 4.15 -1.79
C TYR A 51 9.36 4.27 -1.37
N MET A 52 9.05 3.80 -0.18
CA MET A 52 7.69 3.83 0.36
C MET A 52 7.65 4.55 1.70
N THR A 53 6.56 5.26 1.96
CA THR A 53 6.30 5.85 3.27
C THR A 53 4.88 5.54 3.71
N TRP A 54 4.68 5.37 5.00
CA TRP A 54 3.36 5.25 5.59
C TRP A 54 3.37 5.59 7.08
N GLY A 55 2.22 6.04 7.58
CA GLY A 55 1.99 6.26 9.00
C GLY A 55 1.59 4.95 9.70
N PHE A 56 2.14 4.71 10.88
CA PHE A 56 1.81 3.50 11.65
C PHE A 56 0.40 3.54 12.24
N ASN A 57 -0.12 4.75 12.51
CA ASN A 57 -1.48 4.97 13.04
C ASN A 57 -2.53 5.25 11.95
N ASP A 58 -2.23 4.96 10.69
CA ASP A 58 -3.16 5.21 9.59
C ASP A 58 -4.39 4.28 9.68
N ASN A 59 -5.54 4.87 9.95
CA ASN A 59 -6.83 4.19 10.03
C ASN A 59 -7.57 4.17 8.68
N THR A 60 -7.16 5.01 7.73
CA THR A 60 -7.73 5.07 6.38
C THR A 60 -7.14 4.01 5.49
N CYS A 61 -5.82 3.90 5.51
CA CYS A 61 -5.05 2.84 4.84
C CYS A 61 -4.16 2.16 5.87
N PRO A 62 -4.67 1.21 6.66
CA PRO A 62 -3.92 0.58 7.74
C PRO A 62 -2.55 0.07 7.30
N PRO A 63 -1.53 0.10 8.17
CA PRO A 63 -0.15 -0.28 7.85
C PRO A 63 -0.02 -1.64 7.18
N THR A 64 -0.92 -2.58 7.49
CA THR A 64 -0.97 -3.90 6.85
C THR A 64 -1.04 -3.81 5.33
N THR A 65 -1.75 -2.81 4.79
CA THR A 65 -1.90 -2.60 3.35
C THR A 65 -0.61 -2.12 2.69
N SER A 66 0.22 -1.37 3.41
CA SER A 66 1.53 -0.91 2.95
C SER A 66 2.59 -1.99 3.12
N TYR A 67 2.61 -2.68 4.26
CA TYR A 67 3.54 -3.78 4.50
C TYR A 67 3.40 -4.91 3.48
N ILE A 68 2.18 -5.27 3.07
CA ILE A 68 2.02 -6.33 2.09
C ILE A 68 2.58 -5.94 0.72
N VAL A 69 2.41 -4.68 0.30
CA VAL A 69 3.02 -4.15 -0.92
C VAL A 69 4.53 -4.19 -0.79
N TYR A 70 5.07 -3.64 0.30
CA TYR A 70 6.51 -3.62 0.55
C TYR A 70 7.12 -5.02 0.54
N ASN A 71 6.46 -5.99 1.17
CA ASN A 71 6.97 -7.36 1.28
C ASN A 71 7.02 -8.11 -0.05
N VAL A 72 6.09 -7.82 -0.97
CA VAL A 72 6.06 -8.49 -2.29
C VAL A 72 6.96 -7.85 -3.34
N LEU A 73 7.50 -6.64 -3.07
CA LEU A 73 8.48 -6.01 -3.93
C LEU A 73 9.76 -6.86 -3.99
N ASN A 74 10.20 -7.17 -5.22
CA ASN A 74 11.39 -7.98 -5.50
C ASN A 74 12.53 -7.14 -6.10
N CYS A 75 12.59 -5.86 -5.75
CA CYS A 75 13.55 -4.87 -6.22
C CYS A 75 14.27 -4.21 -5.03
N PRO A 76 15.32 -3.42 -5.26
CA PRO A 76 15.88 -2.55 -4.25
C PRO A 76 14.79 -1.67 -3.64
N LYS A 77 14.64 -1.68 -2.33
CA LYS A 77 13.55 -0.97 -1.66
C LYS A 77 13.98 -0.38 -0.34
N GLU A 78 13.48 0.80 -0.06
CA GLU A 78 13.66 1.52 1.19
C GLU A 78 12.29 1.94 1.72
N ALA A 79 12.14 2.08 3.03
CA ALA A 79 10.90 2.57 3.62
C ALA A 79 11.18 3.53 4.78
N LEU A 80 10.36 4.58 4.87
CA LEU A 80 10.25 5.43 6.04
C LEU A 80 8.87 5.21 6.66
N ILE A 81 8.86 4.69 7.87
CA ILE A 81 7.64 4.46 8.65
C ILE A 81 7.60 5.50 9.75
N THR A 82 6.53 6.30 9.79
CA THR A 82 6.34 7.32 10.80
C THR A 82 5.43 6.81 11.92
N PRO A 83 5.95 6.59 13.15
CA PRO A 83 5.22 5.90 14.21
C PRO A 83 3.92 6.59 14.64
N VAL A 84 3.89 7.92 14.55
CA VAL A 84 2.77 8.74 15.07
C VAL A 84 1.85 9.27 13.98
N ASN A 85 2.24 9.18 12.71
CA ASN A 85 1.42 9.72 11.63
C ASN A 85 0.24 8.78 11.30
N GLU A 86 -0.85 9.41 10.92
CA GLU A 86 -2.02 8.79 10.33
C GLU A 86 -1.90 8.80 8.80
N HIS A 87 -2.99 9.15 8.10
CA HIS A 87 -3.05 9.23 6.62
C HIS A 87 -2.52 10.58 6.07
N TRP A 88 -1.46 11.08 6.64
CA TRP A 88 -0.83 12.34 6.20
C TRP A 88 0.70 12.23 6.27
N THR A 89 1.37 13.03 5.45
CA THR A 89 2.83 13.15 5.43
C THR A 89 3.30 14.35 6.24
N SER A 90 4.43 14.20 6.92
CA SER A 90 5.14 15.32 7.56
C SER A 90 6.17 15.91 6.59
N GLU A 91 6.67 17.11 6.93
CA GLU A 91 7.76 17.74 6.19
C GLU A 91 9.00 16.84 6.12
N ASP A 92 9.31 16.13 7.21
CA ASP A 92 10.43 15.16 7.24
C ASP A 92 10.22 14.02 6.23
N THR A 93 8.98 13.55 6.08
CA THR A 93 8.63 12.52 5.09
C THR A 93 8.82 13.02 3.66
N GLU A 94 8.37 14.24 3.39
CA GLU A 94 8.52 14.89 2.08
C GLU A 94 9.98 15.16 1.75
N TYR A 95 10.75 15.63 2.74
CA TYR A 95 12.18 15.82 2.59
C TYR A 95 12.93 14.51 2.32
N GLY A 96 12.55 13.44 3.03
CA GLY A 96 13.08 12.10 2.77
C GLY A 96 12.84 11.62 1.33
N HIS A 97 11.65 11.85 0.79
CA HIS A 97 11.34 11.58 -0.62
C HIS A 97 12.26 12.35 -1.57
N LEU A 98 12.43 13.65 -1.34
CA LEU A 98 13.27 14.49 -2.19
C LEU A 98 14.74 14.04 -2.18
N LEU A 99 15.28 13.69 -1.01
CA LEU A 99 16.64 13.19 -0.88
C LEU A 99 16.81 11.86 -1.63
N TRP A 100 15.85 10.97 -1.48
CA TRP A 100 15.88 9.67 -2.15
C TRP A 100 15.81 9.82 -3.67
N ILE A 101 14.91 10.67 -4.18
CA ILE A 101 14.81 10.99 -5.61
C ILE A 101 16.14 11.55 -6.13
N LYS A 102 16.74 12.53 -5.45
CA LYS A 102 18.03 13.11 -5.84
C LYS A 102 19.14 12.07 -5.92
N LYS A 103 19.16 11.11 -4.99
CA LYS A 103 20.14 10.01 -4.97
C LYS A 103 20.01 9.09 -6.18
N HIS A 104 18.81 8.94 -6.75
CA HIS A 104 18.50 8.01 -7.83
C HIS A 104 18.29 8.67 -9.20
N LEU A 105 18.20 10.00 -9.26
CA LEU A 105 18.26 10.73 -10.52
C LEU A 105 19.71 10.71 -11.05
N LYS A 106 19.88 10.21 -12.25
CA LYS A 106 21.15 10.26 -12.99
C LYS A 106 21.17 11.45 -13.93
#